data_e6a88ce97722c9f94137ae0530d16b05
#
_entry.id   e6a88ce97722c9f94137ae0530d16b05
#
_cell.length_a   1.000
_cell.length_b   1.000
_cell.length_c   1.000
_cell.angle_alpha   90.00
_cell.angle_beta   90.00
_cell.angle_gamma   90.00
#
_symmetry.space_group_name_H-M   'P 1'
#
loop_
_entity.id
_entity.type
_entity.pdbx_description
1 polymer ?
#
loop_
_entity_poly.entity_id
_entity_poly.type
_entity_poly.pdbx_seq_one_letter_code
_entity_poly.pdbx_strand_id
1 'polypeptide(L)'
;MFLIPYKLETTFTRIPYANAVLIVITSLIFFLPEQIFPMSDKQSLVLRNWDASGLLGNMFLHGGFFHLLGNMLFLWIFGNAICASVGNISYGFLYLCLGVVAAVVHLSFDARPAIGASGAINGIVGMALVFFPRNRIHVWYFFAIPFIWLFKVGRFETSTFWMVLYWLVFDIIGSMGSPDGIAHWMHLGGFAGGIIIAICALKFNLVELHSLSLFDIFAGRKEEDELFRTNAIEQQVAVNVPAGFIAPQLEETNDPFSASPILPVLPAPPPPPLPKVPDIQLKRCVGNETLITLYIVNNGASMNSLRLKVPQGVTAQISQTKCLRRGESGWMRFSTANTPIDSLEFIIAYQDFRKTPHKIRFRCIPHSSTLEVLSTT
;
A
#
# COMPACT_ATOMS: atom_id res chain seq x y z
N MET A 1 22.22 18.14 5.98
CA MET A 1 21.24 17.15 6.52
C MET A 1 20.83 16.23 5.38
N PHE A 2 20.98 14.91 5.58
CA PHE A 2 20.55 13.92 4.60
C PHE A 2 19.34 13.17 5.17
N LEU A 3 18.32 12.95 4.32
CA LEU A 3 17.13 12.17 4.61
C LEU A 3 17.10 10.96 3.69
N ILE A 4 17.14 9.77 4.26
CA ILE A 4 17.18 8.51 3.53
C ILE A 4 15.93 7.72 3.91
N PRO A 5 14.93 7.63 3.02
CA PRO A 5 13.79 6.75 3.23
C PRO A 5 14.27 5.31 3.17
N TYR A 6 13.67 4.42 3.98
CA TYR A 6 14.03 3.00 3.95
C TYR A 6 12.83 2.06 3.95
N LYS A 7 11.63 2.56 4.23
CA LYS A 7 10.40 1.77 4.19
C LYS A 7 9.18 2.67 3.95
N LEU A 8 8.30 2.23 3.06
CA LEU A 8 6.94 2.75 2.88
C LEU A 8 5.97 1.70 3.43
N GLU A 9 5.09 2.08 4.36
CA GLU A 9 4.06 1.20 4.88
C GLU A 9 2.91 1.09 3.86
N THR A 10 2.84 -0.06 3.19
CA THR A 10 1.74 -0.39 2.27
C THR A 10 1.54 -1.90 2.24
N THR A 11 0.34 -2.33 1.91
CA THR A 11 0.02 -3.75 1.70
C THR A 11 0.33 -4.12 0.26
N PHE A 12 1.10 -5.19 0.06
CA PHE A 12 1.37 -5.72 -1.27
C PHE A 12 0.31 -6.76 -1.63
N THR A 13 -0.44 -6.49 -2.69
CA THR A 13 -1.41 -7.43 -3.25
C THR A 13 -0.77 -8.42 -4.22
N ARG A 14 0.41 -8.08 -4.75
CA ARG A 14 1.17 -8.88 -5.71
C ARG A 14 2.66 -8.77 -5.42
N ILE A 15 3.41 -9.81 -5.74
CA ILE A 15 4.88 -9.76 -5.64
C ILE A 15 5.43 -8.88 -6.77
N PRO A 16 6.23 -7.84 -6.47
CA PRO A 16 6.71 -6.87 -7.46
C PRO A 16 7.97 -7.32 -8.21
N TYR A 17 7.91 -8.46 -8.95
CA TYR A 17 9.13 -8.98 -9.61
C TYR A 17 9.64 -8.06 -10.72
N ALA A 18 8.77 -7.34 -11.45
CA ALA A 18 9.22 -6.46 -12.52
C ALA A 18 10.14 -5.36 -11.99
N ASN A 19 9.83 -4.82 -10.79
CA ASN A 19 10.69 -3.84 -10.14
C ASN A 19 12.01 -4.46 -9.69
N ALA A 20 11.99 -5.66 -9.12
CA ALA A 20 13.21 -6.39 -8.75
C ALA A 20 14.11 -6.66 -9.98
N VAL A 21 13.52 -7.07 -11.09
CA VAL A 21 14.24 -7.28 -12.36
C VAL A 21 14.85 -5.99 -12.86
N LEU A 22 14.14 -4.86 -12.83
CA LEU A 22 14.68 -3.55 -13.22
C LEU A 22 15.88 -3.15 -12.36
N ILE A 23 15.79 -3.32 -11.04
CA ILE A 23 16.90 -3.05 -10.11
C ILE A 23 18.11 -3.91 -10.47
N VAL A 24 17.92 -5.21 -10.69
CA VAL A 24 19.00 -6.13 -11.04
C VAL A 24 19.64 -5.76 -12.38
N ILE A 25 18.82 -5.56 -13.43
CA ILE A 25 19.34 -5.21 -14.78
C ILE A 25 20.13 -3.90 -14.71
N THR A 26 19.59 -2.86 -14.08
CA THR A 26 20.26 -1.55 -13.98
C THR A 26 21.56 -1.65 -13.21
N SER A 27 21.57 -2.43 -12.12
CA SER A 27 22.79 -2.68 -11.34
C SER A 27 23.83 -3.47 -12.15
N LEU A 28 23.41 -4.52 -12.86
CA LEU A 28 24.33 -5.30 -13.71
C LEU A 28 24.95 -4.44 -14.80
N ILE A 29 24.17 -3.59 -15.49
CA ILE A 29 24.70 -2.68 -16.53
C ILE A 29 25.76 -1.74 -15.96
N PHE A 30 25.58 -1.24 -14.73
CA PHE A 30 26.58 -0.39 -14.09
C PHE A 30 27.91 -1.10 -13.82
N PHE A 31 27.87 -2.37 -13.41
CA PHE A 31 29.06 -3.17 -13.09
C PHE A 31 29.65 -3.90 -14.29
N LEU A 32 29.03 -3.82 -15.50
CA LEU A 32 29.60 -4.45 -16.68
C LEU A 32 30.97 -3.84 -17.00
N PRO A 33 31.98 -4.69 -17.18
CA PRO A 33 33.33 -4.23 -17.57
C PRO A 33 33.32 -3.62 -18.98
N GLU A 34 34.26 -2.72 -19.23
CA GLU A 34 34.32 -1.97 -20.49
C GLU A 34 34.55 -2.88 -21.72
N GLN A 35 35.12 -4.06 -21.52
CA GLN A 35 35.29 -5.08 -22.58
C GLN A 35 33.95 -5.65 -23.07
N ILE A 36 32.91 -5.67 -22.22
CA ILE A 36 31.55 -6.20 -22.56
C ILE A 36 30.65 -5.05 -22.98
N PHE A 37 30.75 -3.90 -22.32
CA PHE A 37 29.94 -2.73 -22.61
C PHE A 37 30.83 -1.50 -22.73
N PRO A 38 31.38 -1.26 -23.96
CA PRO A 38 32.32 -0.19 -24.24
C PRO A 38 31.77 1.20 -23.92
N MET A 39 32.68 2.14 -23.64
CA MET A 39 32.31 3.53 -23.37
C MET A 39 31.62 4.18 -24.56
N SER A 40 31.96 3.82 -25.80
CA SER A 40 31.25 4.27 -27.01
C SER A 40 29.78 3.94 -26.98
N ASP A 41 29.44 2.69 -26.57
CA ASP A 41 28.06 2.22 -26.51
C ASP A 41 27.31 2.88 -25.36
N LYS A 42 27.97 3.05 -24.20
CA LYS A 42 27.42 3.83 -23.08
C LYS A 42 27.10 5.26 -23.50
N GLN A 43 27.97 5.91 -24.27
CA GLN A 43 27.77 7.27 -24.75
C GLN A 43 26.57 7.41 -25.71
N SER A 44 26.26 6.37 -26.49
CA SER A 44 25.08 6.37 -27.39
C SER A 44 23.76 6.33 -26.62
N LEU A 45 23.78 5.86 -25.37
CA LEU A 45 22.62 5.79 -24.50
C LEU A 45 22.44 7.02 -23.59
N VAL A 46 23.41 7.94 -23.58
CA VAL A 46 23.29 9.21 -22.85
C VAL A 46 22.25 10.09 -23.52
N LEU A 47 21.29 10.62 -22.76
CA LEU A 47 20.30 11.57 -23.28
C LEU A 47 20.99 12.88 -23.67
N ARG A 48 21.07 13.15 -24.97
CA ARG A 48 21.64 14.38 -25.55
C ARG A 48 20.71 15.00 -26.59
N ASN A 49 20.02 14.13 -27.32
CA ASN A 49 19.19 14.48 -28.48
C ASN A 49 17.87 13.71 -28.44
N TRP A 50 17.01 14.01 -29.39
CA TRP A 50 15.71 13.34 -29.58
C TRP A 50 15.81 11.96 -30.27
N ASP A 51 16.87 11.22 -29.98
CA ASP A 51 17.05 9.86 -30.51
C ASP A 51 16.51 8.81 -29.53
N ALA A 52 16.04 7.69 -30.09
CA ALA A 52 15.42 6.63 -29.30
C ALA A 52 16.40 5.97 -28.33
N SER A 53 17.68 5.86 -28.68
CA SER A 53 18.71 5.25 -27.82
C SER A 53 18.94 6.10 -26.58
N GLY A 54 19.04 7.41 -26.71
CA GLY A 54 19.16 8.33 -25.58
C GLY A 54 17.90 8.40 -24.75
N LEU A 55 16.70 8.50 -25.39
CA LEU A 55 15.41 8.58 -24.70
C LEU A 55 15.13 7.36 -23.82
N LEU A 56 15.53 6.15 -24.23
CA LEU A 56 15.28 4.92 -23.49
C LEU A 56 16.51 4.47 -22.67
N GLY A 57 17.73 4.64 -23.22
CA GLY A 57 18.95 4.13 -22.65
C GLY A 57 19.40 4.89 -21.39
N ASN A 58 19.14 6.19 -21.33
CA ASN A 58 19.59 7.03 -20.22
C ASN A 58 19.16 6.49 -18.84
N MET A 59 17.99 5.86 -18.75
CA MET A 59 17.44 5.31 -17.51
C MET A 59 18.28 4.19 -16.89
N PHE A 60 19.13 3.53 -17.68
CA PHE A 60 19.94 2.40 -17.24
C PHE A 60 21.39 2.79 -16.95
N LEU A 61 21.81 4.01 -17.31
CA LEU A 61 23.15 4.51 -17.05
C LEU A 61 23.23 5.31 -15.76
N HIS A 62 24.33 5.18 -15.04
CA HIS A 62 24.59 5.93 -13.80
C HIS A 62 26.01 6.49 -13.77
N GLY A 63 26.14 7.74 -13.31
CA GLY A 63 27.41 8.47 -13.27
C GLY A 63 28.34 8.09 -12.11
N GLY A 64 27.88 7.25 -11.16
CA GLY A 64 28.68 6.79 -10.03
C GLY A 64 27.91 5.91 -9.07
N PHE A 65 28.64 5.24 -8.18
CA PHE A 65 28.06 4.26 -7.24
C PHE A 65 26.95 4.85 -6.36
N PHE A 66 27.14 6.01 -5.78
CA PHE A 66 26.10 6.63 -4.92
C PHE A 66 24.87 7.08 -5.71
N HIS A 67 25.04 7.47 -6.98
CA HIS A 67 23.93 7.79 -7.88
C HIS A 67 23.08 6.53 -8.15
N LEU A 68 23.74 5.41 -8.48
CA LEU A 68 23.07 4.12 -8.63
C LEU A 68 22.35 3.71 -7.32
N LEU A 69 23.08 3.72 -6.20
CA LEU A 69 22.55 3.27 -4.90
C LEU A 69 21.31 4.06 -4.50
N GLY A 70 21.33 5.38 -4.67
CA GLY A 70 20.17 6.24 -4.40
C GLY A 70 18.98 5.87 -5.26
N ASN A 71 19.18 5.72 -6.57
CA ASN A 71 18.12 5.32 -7.50
C ASN A 71 17.53 3.94 -7.15
N MET A 72 18.39 2.95 -6.87
CA MET A 72 17.93 1.60 -6.52
C MET A 72 17.16 1.57 -5.19
N LEU A 73 17.57 2.40 -4.22
CA LEU A 73 16.84 2.55 -2.97
C LEU A 73 15.42 3.11 -3.18
N PHE A 74 15.29 4.15 -4.01
CA PHE A 74 13.98 4.72 -4.33
C PHE A 74 13.10 3.75 -5.13
N LEU A 75 13.68 3.01 -6.10
CA LEU A 75 12.97 1.94 -6.79
C LEU A 75 12.53 0.84 -5.83
N TRP A 76 13.39 0.46 -4.88
CA TRP A 76 13.03 -0.55 -3.88
C TRP A 76 11.81 -0.12 -3.04
N ILE A 77 11.76 1.14 -2.63
CA ILE A 77 10.71 1.66 -1.73
C ILE A 77 9.42 1.96 -2.49
N PHE A 78 9.49 2.86 -3.48
CA PHE A 78 8.32 3.34 -4.21
C PHE A 78 7.96 2.44 -5.38
N GLY A 79 8.96 1.91 -6.07
CA GLY A 79 8.75 1.03 -7.21
C GLY A 79 8.05 -0.27 -6.81
N ASN A 80 8.41 -0.88 -5.67
CA ASN A 80 7.71 -2.06 -5.16
C ASN A 80 6.25 -1.77 -4.87
N ALA A 81 5.94 -0.65 -4.24
CA ALA A 81 4.57 -0.27 -3.90
C ALA A 81 3.70 -0.06 -5.16
N ILE A 82 4.23 0.70 -6.13
CA ILE A 82 3.51 0.95 -7.40
C ILE A 82 3.41 -0.34 -8.23
N CYS A 83 4.49 -1.12 -8.35
CA CYS A 83 4.47 -2.39 -9.08
C CYS A 83 3.44 -3.37 -8.52
N ALA A 84 3.36 -3.51 -7.20
CA ALA A 84 2.37 -4.34 -6.54
C ALA A 84 0.92 -3.87 -6.81
N SER A 85 0.70 -2.57 -6.96
CA SER A 85 -0.62 -1.98 -7.21
C SER A 85 -1.06 -2.12 -8.67
N VAL A 86 -0.18 -1.76 -9.63
CA VAL A 86 -0.55 -1.74 -11.05
C VAL A 86 -0.32 -3.09 -11.75
N GLY A 87 0.44 -4.00 -11.12
CA GLY A 87 0.85 -5.28 -11.68
C GLY A 87 2.14 -5.21 -12.51
N ASN A 88 2.82 -6.35 -12.60
CA ASN A 88 4.20 -6.44 -13.12
C ASN A 88 4.34 -5.99 -14.58
N ILE A 89 3.43 -6.41 -15.47
CA ILE A 89 3.49 -6.07 -16.90
C ILE A 89 3.25 -4.55 -17.07
N SER A 90 2.19 -4.03 -16.49
CA SER A 90 1.85 -2.61 -16.55
C SER A 90 2.97 -1.74 -15.97
N TYR A 91 3.61 -2.19 -14.88
CA TYR A 91 4.71 -1.48 -14.25
C TYR A 91 5.91 -1.31 -15.18
N GLY A 92 6.30 -2.36 -15.91
CA GLY A 92 7.40 -2.28 -16.87
C GLY A 92 7.14 -1.22 -17.95
N PHE A 93 5.94 -1.22 -18.53
CA PHE A 93 5.54 -0.18 -19.50
C PHE A 93 5.51 1.21 -18.88
N LEU A 94 4.93 1.35 -17.69
CA LEU A 94 4.87 2.64 -16.99
C LEU A 94 6.25 3.20 -16.69
N TYR A 95 7.19 2.37 -16.23
CA TYR A 95 8.56 2.78 -15.99
C TYR A 95 9.21 3.38 -17.24
N LEU A 96 9.11 2.68 -18.38
CA LEU A 96 9.66 3.15 -19.65
C LEU A 96 8.95 4.43 -20.13
N CYS A 97 7.62 4.45 -20.10
CA CYS A 97 6.85 5.64 -20.49
C CYS A 97 7.19 6.87 -19.63
N LEU A 98 7.27 6.71 -18.31
CA LEU A 98 7.64 7.79 -17.38
C LEU A 98 9.05 8.30 -17.65
N GLY A 99 9.98 7.40 -17.95
CA GLY A 99 11.35 7.78 -18.31
C GLY A 99 11.40 8.57 -19.63
N VAL A 100 10.63 8.17 -20.63
CA VAL A 100 10.53 8.93 -21.90
C VAL A 100 9.88 10.29 -21.66
N VAL A 101 8.78 10.38 -20.91
CA VAL A 101 8.14 11.67 -20.56
C VAL A 101 9.13 12.59 -19.85
N ALA A 102 9.89 12.05 -18.89
CA ALA A 102 10.93 12.78 -18.16
C ALA A 102 12.02 13.31 -19.10
N ALA A 103 12.49 12.45 -20.03
CA ALA A 103 13.51 12.82 -21.02
C ALA A 103 13.00 13.89 -22.01
N VAL A 104 11.75 13.79 -22.48
CA VAL A 104 11.11 14.79 -23.35
C VAL A 104 11.04 16.15 -22.65
N VAL A 105 10.60 16.19 -21.39
CA VAL A 105 10.56 17.45 -20.64
C VAL A 105 11.96 18.01 -20.43
N HIS A 106 12.94 17.15 -20.07
CA HIS A 106 14.32 17.58 -19.91
C HIS A 106 14.86 18.25 -21.17
N LEU A 107 14.78 17.58 -22.33
CA LEU A 107 15.26 18.12 -23.62
C LEU A 107 14.52 19.39 -24.06
N SER A 108 13.30 19.63 -23.56
CA SER A 108 12.54 20.85 -23.87
C SER A 108 12.99 22.07 -23.06
N PHE A 109 13.56 21.87 -21.88
CA PHE A 109 13.92 22.95 -20.96
C PHE A 109 15.41 23.00 -20.60
N ASP A 110 16.14 21.92 -20.84
CA ASP A 110 17.57 21.81 -20.52
C ASP A 110 18.30 21.01 -21.61
N ALA A 111 19.25 21.65 -22.24
CA ALA A 111 20.04 21.03 -23.32
C ALA A 111 21.25 20.19 -22.79
N ARG A 112 21.47 20.10 -21.50
CA ARG A 112 22.60 19.36 -20.93
C ARG A 112 22.41 17.85 -21.05
N PRO A 113 23.48 17.09 -21.30
CA PRO A 113 23.38 15.63 -21.28
C PRO A 113 22.91 15.10 -19.93
N ALA A 114 22.02 14.10 -19.94
CA ALA A 114 21.49 13.48 -18.73
C ALA A 114 21.55 11.96 -18.78
N ILE A 115 21.75 11.35 -17.60
CA ILE A 115 21.72 9.90 -17.35
C ILE A 115 21.10 9.63 -15.98
N GLY A 116 20.51 8.47 -15.82
CA GLY A 116 19.98 7.97 -14.55
C GLY A 116 18.51 7.57 -14.62
N ALA A 117 18.17 6.61 -13.81
CA ALA A 117 16.79 6.14 -13.63
C ALA A 117 15.86 7.21 -13.00
N SER A 118 16.44 8.30 -12.48
CA SER A 118 15.75 9.24 -11.58
C SER A 118 14.54 9.91 -12.20
N GLY A 119 14.52 10.16 -13.51
CA GLY A 119 13.35 10.69 -14.19
C GLY A 119 12.13 9.76 -14.12
N ALA A 120 12.31 8.49 -14.46
CA ALA A 120 11.28 7.47 -14.32
C ALA A 120 10.87 7.25 -12.84
N ILE A 121 11.85 7.25 -11.94
CA ILE A 121 11.63 7.12 -10.49
C ILE A 121 10.79 8.26 -9.94
N ASN A 122 11.06 9.51 -10.34
CA ASN A 122 10.23 10.63 -9.95
C ASN A 122 8.80 10.50 -10.47
N GLY A 123 8.59 9.89 -11.65
CA GLY A 123 7.27 9.51 -12.11
C GLY A 123 6.59 8.50 -11.19
N ILE A 124 7.30 7.47 -10.75
CA ILE A 124 6.80 6.50 -9.76
C ILE A 124 6.48 7.19 -8.42
N VAL A 125 7.31 8.13 -7.96
CA VAL A 125 7.08 8.93 -6.75
C VAL A 125 5.84 9.82 -6.92
N GLY A 126 5.63 10.42 -8.10
CA GLY A 126 4.41 11.15 -8.43
C GLY A 126 3.15 10.28 -8.36
N MET A 127 3.23 9.04 -8.87
CA MET A 127 2.14 8.06 -8.70
C MET A 127 1.92 7.72 -7.22
N ALA A 128 2.99 7.53 -6.45
CA ALA A 128 2.90 7.20 -5.02
C ALA A 128 2.26 8.33 -4.20
N LEU A 129 2.48 9.59 -4.57
CA LEU A 129 1.79 10.74 -3.96
C LEU A 129 0.28 10.67 -4.16
N VAL A 130 -0.18 10.23 -5.32
CA VAL A 130 -1.62 10.11 -5.62
C VAL A 130 -2.24 8.85 -4.98
N PHE A 131 -1.52 7.73 -5.00
CA PHE A 131 -2.02 6.44 -4.50
C PHE A 131 -1.93 6.31 -2.98
N PHE A 132 -0.87 6.84 -2.36
CA PHE A 132 -0.50 6.59 -0.96
C PHE A 132 -0.15 7.87 -0.18
N PRO A 133 -0.90 8.98 -0.30
CA PRO A 133 -0.48 10.28 0.24
C PRO A 133 -0.31 10.30 1.76
N ARG A 134 -1.08 9.49 2.49
CA ARG A 134 -1.06 9.40 3.96
C ARG A 134 -0.24 8.25 4.52
N ASN A 135 0.19 7.32 3.65
CA ASN A 135 0.97 6.16 4.10
C ASN A 135 2.28 6.64 4.74
N ARG A 136 2.70 5.93 5.79
CA ARG A 136 3.89 6.31 6.55
C ARG A 136 5.15 5.90 5.81
N ILE A 137 6.10 6.84 5.73
CA ILE A 137 7.47 6.60 5.29
C ILE A 137 8.38 6.68 6.51
N HIS A 138 9.17 5.65 6.70
CA HIS A 138 10.23 5.61 7.70
C HIS A 138 11.51 6.18 7.10
N VAL A 139 12.11 7.15 7.76
CA VAL A 139 13.24 7.93 7.28
C VAL A 139 14.35 7.92 8.30
N TRP A 140 15.57 7.58 7.84
CA TRP A 140 16.80 7.88 8.57
C TRP A 140 17.20 9.33 8.29
N TYR A 141 17.57 10.07 9.31
CA TYR A 141 18.21 11.36 9.15
C TYR A 141 19.65 11.31 9.65
N PHE A 142 20.50 11.99 8.91
CA PHE A 142 21.89 12.23 9.27
C PHE A 142 22.11 13.75 9.25
N PHE A 143 22.43 14.29 10.40
CA PHE A 143 22.70 15.72 10.58
C PHE A 143 24.10 15.91 11.11
N ALA A 144 24.89 16.75 10.45
CA ALA A 144 26.24 17.07 10.87
C ALA A 144 26.50 18.57 10.77
N ILE A 145 27.04 19.17 11.81
CA ILE A 145 27.61 20.52 11.82
C ILE A 145 29.08 20.36 12.20
N PRO A 146 30.00 20.29 11.19
CA PRO A 146 31.42 20.00 11.44
C PRO A 146 32.09 21.01 12.37
N PHE A 147 31.75 22.29 12.26
CA PHE A 147 32.38 23.38 13.04
C PHE A 147 32.19 23.26 14.56
N ILE A 148 31.12 22.59 15.01
CA ILE A 148 30.85 22.38 16.43
C ILE A 148 30.87 20.90 16.80
N TRP A 149 31.39 20.03 15.92
CA TRP A 149 31.49 18.58 16.11
C TRP A 149 30.15 17.93 16.50
N LEU A 150 29.03 18.52 16.05
CA LEU A 150 27.71 17.98 16.30
C LEU A 150 27.32 16.99 15.20
N PHE A 151 27.23 15.70 15.59
CA PHE A 151 26.74 14.64 14.73
C PHE A 151 25.50 14.03 15.37
N LYS A 152 24.41 13.99 14.63
CA LYS A 152 23.18 13.38 15.07
C LYS A 152 22.60 12.47 13.99
N VAL A 153 22.34 11.23 14.39
CA VAL A 153 21.69 10.22 13.55
C VAL A 153 20.44 9.78 14.26
N GLY A 154 19.36 9.61 13.53
CA GLY A 154 18.11 9.12 14.08
C GLY A 154 17.14 8.70 13.00
N ARG A 155 15.96 8.37 13.42
CA ARG A 155 14.85 8.00 12.54
C ARG A 155 13.58 8.70 12.97
N PHE A 156 12.73 8.97 11.99
CA PHE A 156 11.39 9.50 12.21
C PHE A 156 10.44 8.93 11.14
N GLU A 157 9.17 9.11 11.37
CA GLU A 157 8.10 8.74 10.45
C GLU A 157 7.43 10.00 9.94
N THR A 158 7.08 10.00 8.66
CA THR A 158 6.31 11.07 8.02
C THR A 158 5.35 10.47 7.00
N SER A 159 4.38 11.24 6.53
CA SER A 159 3.55 10.77 5.42
C SER A 159 4.27 10.90 4.07
N THR A 160 3.85 10.09 3.11
CA THR A 160 4.31 10.19 1.71
C THR A 160 4.19 11.61 1.19
N PHE A 161 3.08 12.29 1.49
CA PHE A 161 2.82 13.68 1.06
C PHE A 161 3.96 14.63 1.46
N TRP A 162 4.32 14.68 2.76
CA TRP A 162 5.33 15.62 3.24
C TRP A 162 6.73 15.29 2.74
N MET A 163 7.05 14.00 2.62
CA MET A 163 8.35 13.58 2.13
C MET A 163 8.52 13.91 0.65
N VAL A 164 7.49 13.64 -0.17
CA VAL A 164 7.50 13.98 -1.59
C VAL A 164 7.52 15.49 -1.81
N LEU A 165 6.75 16.25 -1.04
CA LEU A 165 6.78 17.72 -1.10
C LEU A 165 8.17 18.27 -0.79
N TYR A 166 8.85 17.70 0.21
CA TYR A 166 10.23 18.06 0.54
C TYR A 166 11.15 17.92 -0.68
N TRP A 167 11.17 16.76 -1.36
CA TRP A 167 12.02 16.56 -2.53
C TRP A 167 11.60 17.43 -3.72
N LEU A 168 10.30 17.59 -3.96
CA LEU A 168 9.78 18.43 -5.04
C LEU A 168 10.23 19.89 -4.90
N VAL A 169 10.24 20.44 -3.68
CA VAL A 169 10.73 21.79 -3.43
C VAL A 169 12.22 21.92 -3.82
N PHE A 170 13.05 20.93 -3.51
CA PHE A 170 14.47 20.94 -3.92
C PHE A 170 14.62 20.87 -5.44
N ASP A 171 13.81 20.06 -6.14
CA ASP A 171 13.87 19.99 -7.60
C ASP A 171 13.38 21.29 -8.26
N ILE A 172 12.36 21.95 -7.71
CA ILE A 172 11.90 23.27 -8.19
C ILE A 172 13.00 24.32 -8.00
N ILE A 173 13.58 24.42 -6.82
CA ILE A 173 14.66 25.38 -6.54
C ILE A 173 15.88 25.09 -7.41
N GLY A 174 16.27 23.84 -7.52
CA GLY A 174 17.41 23.39 -8.33
C GLY A 174 17.22 23.67 -9.82
N SER A 175 15.99 23.56 -10.35
CA SER A 175 15.67 23.86 -11.75
C SER A 175 15.85 25.35 -12.08
N MET A 176 15.77 26.24 -11.09
CA MET A 176 15.91 27.69 -11.23
C MET A 176 17.35 28.18 -10.93
N GLY A 177 18.16 27.31 -10.33
CA GLY A 177 19.50 27.65 -9.85
C GLY A 177 20.64 27.43 -10.86
N SER A 178 21.88 27.58 -10.38
CA SER A 178 23.07 27.22 -11.16
C SER A 178 23.18 25.72 -11.32
N PRO A 179 23.81 25.23 -12.42
CA PRO A 179 23.97 23.81 -12.65
C PRO A 179 24.73 23.09 -11.54
N ASP A 180 24.10 22.18 -10.86
CA ASP A 180 24.68 21.34 -9.79
C ASP A 180 24.95 19.90 -10.23
N GLY A 181 24.74 19.61 -11.52
CA GLY A 181 24.91 18.27 -12.11
C GLY A 181 23.66 17.39 -11.97
N ILE A 182 22.56 17.91 -11.43
CA ILE A 182 21.26 17.20 -11.33
C ILE A 182 20.35 17.63 -12.48
N ALA A 183 19.65 16.66 -13.06
CA ALA A 183 18.69 16.90 -14.15
C ALA A 183 17.29 17.22 -13.58
N HIS A 184 17.14 18.36 -12.89
CA HIS A 184 15.91 18.74 -12.22
C HIS A 184 14.68 18.77 -13.12
N TRP A 185 14.80 19.26 -14.37
CA TRP A 185 13.71 19.24 -15.35
C TRP A 185 13.25 17.82 -15.70
N MET A 186 14.18 16.85 -15.70
CA MET A 186 13.86 15.45 -15.87
C MET A 186 13.03 14.91 -14.69
N HIS A 187 13.40 15.30 -13.47
CA HIS A 187 12.67 14.92 -12.25
C HIS A 187 11.25 15.52 -12.26
N LEU A 188 11.12 16.81 -12.54
CA LEU A 188 9.83 17.51 -12.59
C LEU A 188 8.92 16.93 -13.68
N GLY A 189 9.48 16.64 -14.87
CA GLY A 189 8.75 16.04 -15.97
C GLY A 189 8.22 14.64 -15.64
N GLY A 190 9.09 13.80 -15.08
CA GLY A 190 8.70 12.48 -14.60
C GLY A 190 7.61 12.56 -13.55
N PHE A 191 7.80 13.39 -12.53
CA PHE A 191 6.86 13.58 -11.43
C PHE A 191 5.47 14.02 -11.92
N ALA A 192 5.40 15.03 -12.78
CA ALA A 192 4.15 15.49 -13.37
C ALA A 192 3.47 14.38 -14.21
N GLY A 193 4.24 13.67 -15.04
CA GLY A 193 3.75 12.53 -15.82
C GLY A 193 3.16 11.44 -14.92
N GLY A 194 3.84 11.12 -13.82
CA GLY A 194 3.38 10.14 -12.83
C GLY A 194 2.06 10.52 -12.16
N ILE A 195 1.90 11.79 -11.76
CA ILE A 195 0.63 12.31 -11.22
C ILE A 195 -0.50 12.15 -12.26
N ILE A 196 -0.28 12.56 -13.50
CA ILE A 196 -1.29 12.48 -14.56
C ILE A 196 -1.71 11.03 -14.79
N ILE A 197 -0.75 10.12 -14.92
CA ILE A 197 -1.02 8.68 -15.13
C ILE A 197 -1.79 8.11 -13.94
N ALA A 198 -1.40 8.43 -12.71
CA ALA A 198 -2.08 7.95 -11.50
C ALA A 198 -3.53 8.46 -11.42
N ILE A 199 -3.76 9.73 -11.73
CA ILE A 199 -5.11 10.33 -11.81
C ILE A 199 -5.96 9.58 -12.84
N CYS A 200 -5.42 9.35 -14.04
CA CYS A 200 -6.12 8.59 -15.08
C CYS A 200 -6.40 7.15 -14.62
N ALA A 201 -5.44 6.48 -14.02
CA ALA A 201 -5.61 5.11 -13.53
C ALA A 201 -6.73 4.98 -12.51
N LEU A 202 -6.87 5.93 -11.59
CA LEU A 202 -7.96 5.97 -10.61
C LEU A 202 -9.29 6.34 -11.26
N LYS A 203 -9.30 7.37 -12.14
CA LYS A 203 -10.51 7.83 -12.80
C LYS A 203 -11.17 6.74 -13.67
N PHE A 204 -10.35 5.92 -14.32
CA PHE A 204 -10.81 4.84 -15.19
C PHE A 204 -10.88 3.47 -14.48
N ASN A 205 -10.71 3.43 -13.15
CA ASN A 205 -10.73 2.21 -12.33
C ASN A 205 -9.76 1.12 -12.84
N LEU A 206 -8.58 1.53 -13.32
CA LEU A 206 -7.54 0.60 -13.80
C LEU A 206 -6.71 -0.01 -12.66
N VAL A 207 -6.81 0.56 -11.47
CA VAL A 207 -6.07 0.14 -10.27
C VAL A 207 -7.01 0.16 -9.08
N GLU A 208 -7.01 -0.93 -8.33
CA GLU A 208 -7.67 -1.03 -7.02
C GLU A 208 -6.63 -0.80 -5.92
N LEU A 209 -6.86 0.20 -5.09
CA LEU A 209 -5.98 0.53 -3.98
C LEU A 209 -6.57 0.01 -2.67
N HIS A 210 -5.69 -0.39 -1.75
CA HIS A 210 -6.05 -0.77 -0.38
C HIS A 210 -5.66 0.31 0.65
N SER A 211 -5.47 1.54 0.19
CA SER A 211 -5.15 2.73 0.99
C SER A 211 -5.87 3.95 0.42
N LEU A 212 -6.12 4.97 1.24
CA LEU A 212 -6.79 6.18 0.81
C LEU A 212 -5.97 6.90 -0.26
N SER A 213 -6.51 6.99 -1.46
CA SER A 213 -5.94 7.81 -2.52
C SER A 213 -6.13 9.31 -2.23
N LEU A 214 -5.45 10.14 -2.99
CA LEU A 214 -5.60 11.60 -2.92
C LEU A 214 -7.06 12.02 -3.16
N PHE A 215 -7.78 11.34 -4.06
CA PHE A 215 -9.21 11.59 -4.32
C PHE A 215 -10.11 11.21 -3.16
N ASP A 216 -9.80 10.11 -2.48
CA ASP A 216 -10.58 9.68 -1.30
C ASP A 216 -10.46 10.69 -0.17
N ILE A 217 -9.27 11.29 -0.01
CA ILE A 217 -9.03 12.35 0.96
C ILE A 217 -9.82 13.62 0.62
N PHE A 218 -9.80 14.05 -0.64
CA PHE A 218 -10.58 15.21 -1.08
C PHE A 218 -12.09 14.97 -1.00
N ALA A 219 -12.53 13.71 -1.18
CA ALA A 219 -13.92 13.33 -0.99
C ALA A 219 -14.32 13.20 0.50
N GLY A 220 -13.41 13.50 1.43
CA GLY A 220 -13.65 13.42 2.87
C GLY A 220 -13.74 12.00 3.42
N ARG A 221 -13.29 10.99 2.66
CA ARG A 221 -13.24 9.60 3.13
C ARG A 221 -12.19 9.46 4.23
N LYS A 222 -12.48 8.64 5.23
CA LYS A 222 -11.61 8.37 6.37
C LYS A 222 -10.98 6.99 6.25
N GLU A 223 -9.83 6.76 6.90
CA GLU A 223 -9.16 5.45 6.95
C GLU A 223 -10.08 4.33 7.47
N GLU A 224 -11.06 4.67 8.29
CA GLU A 224 -12.08 3.75 8.76
C GLU A 224 -12.90 3.13 7.62
N ASP A 225 -13.24 3.91 6.59
CA ASP A 225 -14.03 3.45 5.44
C ASP A 225 -13.23 2.48 4.56
N GLU A 226 -11.93 2.57 4.60
CA GLU A 226 -11.02 1.77 3.78
C GLU A 226 -10.69 0.41 4.39
N LEU A 227 -10.58 0.34 5.72
CA LEU A 227 -10.45 -0.93 6.42
C LEU A 227 -11.63 -1.87 6.07
N PHE A 228 -12.81 -1.30 5.80
CA PHE A 228 -13.99 -2.04 5.34
C PHE A 228 -13.88 -2.51 3.90
N ARG A 229 -13.32 -1.68 3.01
CA ARG A 229 -13.09 -2.06 1.60
C ARG A 229 -12.07 -3.20 1.50
N THR A 230 -10.97 -3.10 2.20
CA THR A 230 -9.90 -4.10 2.19
C THR A 230 -10.41 -5.45 2.70
N ASN A 231 -11.17 -5.44 3.80
CA ASN A 231 -11.77 -6.67 4.34
C ASN A 231 -12.81 -7.28 3.39
N ALA A 232 -13.58 -6.48 2.65
CA ALA A 232 -14.54 -6.96 1.67
C ALA A 232 -13.85 -7.59 0.44
N ILE A 233 -12.74 -7.02 -0.01
CA ILE A 233 -11.96 -7.53 -1.15
C ILE A 233 -11.21 -8.80 -0.78
N GLU A 234 -10.57 -8.88 0.38
CA GLU A 234 -9.93 -10.11 0.87
C GLU A 234 -10.92 -11.27 0.97
N GLN A 235 -12.16 -10.99 1.34
CA GLN A 235 -13.21 -11.99 1.40
C GLN A 235 -13.71 -12.42 0.02
N GLN A 236 -13.77 -11.52 -0.96
CA GLN A 236 -14.09 -11.90 -2.35
C GLN A 236 -12.99 -12.74 -2.99
N VAL A 237 -11.73 -12.45 -2.69
CA VAL A 237 -10.59 -13.25 -3.15
C VAL A 237 -10.61 -14.65 -2.50
N ALA A 238 -10.93 -14.76 -1.21
CA ALA A 238 -11.03 -16.06 -0.52
C ALA A 238 -12.19 -16.92 -1.05
N VAL A 239 -13.27 -16.31 -1.53
CA VAL A 239 -14.43 -17.03 -2.14
C VAL A 239 -14.11 -17.52 -3.57
N ASN A 240 -13.22 -16.84 -4.28
CA ASN A 240 -12.83 -17.18 -5.65
C ASN A 240 -11.61 -18.11 -5.77
N VAL A 241 -11.03 -18.56 -4.66
CA VAL A 241 -10.02 -19.61 -4.68
C VAL A 241 -10.75 -20.94 -4.98
N PRO A 242 -10.43 -21.66 -6.07
CA PRO A 242 -11.05 -22.94 -6.34
C PRO A 242 -10.87 -23.89 -5.15
N ALA A 243 -11.92 -24.56 -4.73
CA ALA A 243 -11.87 -25.57 -3.67
C ALA A 243 -10.81 -26.62 -4.04
N GLY A 244 -9.66 -26.58 -3.41
CA GLY A 244 -8.51 -27.47 -3.71
C GLY A 244 -7.14 -26.79 -3.66
N PHE A 245 -7.06 -25.47 -3.57
CA PHE A 245 -5.79 -24.79 -3.39
C PHE A 245 -5.45 -24.71 -1.89
N ILE A 246 -4.74 -25.72 -1.40
CA ILE A 246 -4.07 -25.66 -0.09
C ILE A 246 -2.81 -24.83 -0.31
N ALA A 247 -2.78 -23.61 0.23
CA ALA A 247 -1.54 -22.87 0.32
C ALA A 247 -0.51 -23.73 1.07
N PRO A 248 0.71 -23.93 0.53
CA PRO A 248 1.73 -24.69 1.23
C PRO A 248 2.04 -23.97 2.53
N GLN A 249 1.77 -24.62 3.66
CA GLN A 249 2.36 -24.22 4.94
C GLN A 249 3.87 -24.41 4.78
N LEU A 250 4.61 -23.31 4.88
CA LEU A 250 6.06 -23.35 5.00
C LEU A 250 6.39 -23.90 6.40
N GLU A 251 6.42 -25.21 6.52
CA GLU A 251 7.16 -25.85 7.61
C GLU A 251 8.65 -25.65 7.35
N GLU A 252 9.32 -24.99 8.26
CA GLU A 252 10.77 -24.95 8.32
C GLU A 252 11.29 -26.38 8.60
N THR A 253 11.55 -27.16 7.56
CA THR A 253 12.34 -28.38 7.70
C THR A 253 13.68 -28.20 7.00
N ASN A 254 14.72 -28.14 7.81
CA ASN A 254 16.13 -28.18 7.43
C ASN A 254 16.56 -29.58 7.03
N ASP A 255 16.01 -30.13 5.92
CA ASP A 255 16.59 -31.35 5.36
C ASP A 255 16.36 -31.44 3.83
N PRO A 256 17.43 -31.35 3.00
CA PRO A 256 17.30 -31.30 1.53
C PRO A 256 17.15 -32.68 0.86
N PHE A 257 16.92 -33.79 1.56
CA PHE A 257 16.95 -35.14 0.97
C PHE A 257 15.80 -36.09 1.33
N SER A 258 14.63 -35.65 1.80
CA SER A 258 13.51 -36.56 2.00
C SER A 258 12.50 -36.52 0.84
N ALA A 259 12.70 -37.38 -0.17
CA ALA A 259 11.67 -37.69 -1.15
C ALA A 259 10.64 -38.65 -0.53
N SER A 260 9.45 -38.17 -0.23
CA SER A 260 8.32 -39.03 0.20
C SER A 260 7.44 -39.45 -0.99
N PRO A 261 6.93 -40.68 -1.03
CA PRO A 261 6.12 -41.18 -2.12
C PRO A 261 4.73 -40.53 -2.15
N ILE A 262 4.26 -40.21 -3.36
CA ILE A 262 2.93 -39.64 -3.65
C ILE A 262 1.86 -40.68 -3.27
N LEU A 263 1.10 -40.43 -2.21
CA LEU A 263 -0.10 -41.20 -1.85
C LEU A 263 -1.30 -40.72 -2.70
N PRO A 264 -2.23 -41.64 -3.09
CA PRO A 264 -3.41 -41.29 -3.88
C PRO A 264 -4.34 -40.35 -3.08
N VAL A 265 -4.75 -39.26 -3.73
CA VAL A 265 -5.65 -38.23 -3.17
C VAL A 265 -7.05 -38.86 -3.00
N LEU A 266 -7.52 -38.98 -1.77
CA LEU A 266 -8.92 -39.33 -1.48
C LEU A 266 -9.82 -38.14 -1.89
N PRO A 267 -11.06 -38.38 -2.38
CA PRO A 267 -12.00 -37.34 -2.72
C PRO A 267 -12.31 -36.47 -1.48
N ALA A 268 -12.31 -35.16 -1.67
CA ALA A 268 -12.56 -34.20 -0.60
C ALA A 268 -13.94 -34.45 0.04
N PRO A 269 -14.08 -34.33 1.37
CA PRO A 269 -15.37 -34.43 2.03
C PRO A 269 -16.32 -33.33 1.53
N PRO A 270 -17.64 -33.57 1.47
CA PRO A 270 -18.60 -32.57 1.04
C PRO A 270 -18.50 -31.32 1.93
N PRO A 271 -18.68 -30.10 1.37
CA PRO A 271 -18.59 -28.88 2.14
C PRO A 271 -19.57 -28.90 3.34
N PRO A 272 -19.14 -28.38 4.51
CA PRO A 272 -20.00 -28.36 5.68
C PRO A 272 -21.30 -27.58 5.39
N PRO A 273 -22.44 -27.99 5.94
CA PRO A 273 -23.71 -27.32 5.73
C PRO A 273 -23.62 -25.86 6.17
N LEU A 274 -24.27 -24.96 5.42
CA LEU A 274 -24.28 -23.52 5.73
C LEU A 274 -24.80 -23.29 7.16
N PRO A 275 -24.15 -22.44 7.95
CA PRO A 275 -24.59 -22.16 9.32
C PRO A 275 -25.98 -21.55 9.31
N LYS A 276 -26.84 -22.05 10.21
CA LYS A 276 -28.22 -21.60 10.35
C LYS A 276 -28.36 -20.37 11.26
N VAL A 277 -27.34 -20.07 12.04
CA VAL A 277 -27.33 -19.00 13.06
C VAL A 277 -26.17 -18.01 12.73
N PRO A 278 -26.34 -16.70 12.93
CA PRO A 278 -25.28 -15.73 12.86
C PRO A 278 -24.16 -16.05 13.86
N ASP A 279 -22.93 -15.85 13.44
CA ASP A 279 -21.73 -15.98 14.28
C ASP A 279 -20.97 -14.66 14.21
N ILE A 280 -21.14 -13.82 15.21
CA ILE A 280 -20.51 -12.51 15.31
C ILE A 280 -19.22 -12.63 16.11
N GLN A 281 -18.11 -12.37 15.47
CA GLN A 281 -16.79 -12.37 16.09
C GLN A 281 -16.22 -10.96 16.16
N LEU A 282 -15.56 -10.66 17.28
CA LEU A 282 -14.83 -9.41 17.46
C LEU A 282 -13.47 -9.50 16.79
N LYS A 283 -13.22 -8.63 15.82
CA LYS A 283 -11.90 -8.49 15.20
C LYS A 283 -10.99 -7.53 15.97
N ARG A 284 -11.56 -6.43 16.46
CA ARG A 284 -10.81 -5.38 17.15
C ARG A 284 -11.72 -4.54 18.03
N CYS A 285 -11.21 -4.12 19.17
CA CYS A 285 -11.80 -3.12 20.03
C CYS A 285 -10.88 -1.91 20.10
N VAL A 286 -11.40 -0.71 19.86
CA VAL A 286 -10.63 0.54 19.88
C VAL A 286 -11.44 1.60 20.59
N GLY A 287 -10.83 2.36 21.47
CA GLY A 287 -11.46 3.47 22.14
C GLY A 287 -10.76 3.85 23.43
N ASN A 288 -11.44 4.69 24.19
CA ASN A 288 -11.06 5.12 25.53
C ASN A 288 -12.19 4.77 26.54
N GLU A 289 -12.09 5.24 27.77
CA GLU A 289 -13.05 4.91 28.83
C GLU A 289 -14.50 5.32 28.53
N THR A 290 -14.72 6.33 27.66
CA THR A 290 -16.08 6.84 27.36
C THR A 290 -16.55 6.61 25.92
N LEU A 291 -15.65 6.15 25.04
CA LEU A 291 -15.94 5.89 23.62
C LEU A 291 -15.30 4.60 23.19
N ILE A 292 -16.10 3.62 22.77
CA ILE A 292 -15.64 2.31 22.31
C ILE A 292 -16.16 2.05 20.90
N THR A 293 -15.30 1.57 20.03
CA THR A 293 -15.67 1.07 18.70
C THR A 293 -15.27 -0.39 18.59
N LEU A 294 -16.26 -1.24 18.36
CA LEU A 294 -16.09 -2.68 18.12
C LEU A 294 -16.13 -2.95 16.63
N TYR A 295 -15.09 -3.57 16.11
CA TYR A 295 -15.03 -4.06 14.73
C TYR A 295 -15.39 -5.55 14.75
N ILE A 296 -16.45 -5.92 14.05
CA ILE A 296 -17.02 -7.27 14.05
C ILE A 296 -17.05 -7.87 12.66
N VAL A 297 -17.08 -9.20 12.61
CA VAL A 297 -17.37 -9.95 11.38
C VAL A 297 -18.47 -10.97 11.65
N ASN A 298 -19.37 -11.16 10.69
CA ASN A 298 -20.38 -12.20 10.76
C ASN A 298 -19.95 -13.42 9.95
N ASN A 299 -19.47 -14.47 10.61
CA ASN A 299 -19.08 -15.73 9.96
C ASN A 299 -20.28 -16.72 9.80
N GLY A 300 -21.41 -16.38 10.39
CA GLY A 300 -22.64 -17.19 10.39
C GLY A 300 -23.65 -16.80 9.32
N ALA A 301 -24.93 -17.01 9.61
CA ALA A 301 -26.02 -16.65 8.72
C ALA A 301 -26.20 -15.13 8.59
N SER A 302 -26.69 -14.68 7.44
CA SER A 302 -26.93 -13.25 7.18
C SER A 302 -28.01 -12.67 8.08
N MET A 303 -27.79 -11.44 8.54
CA MET A 303 -28.68 -10.68 9.41
C MET A 303 -29.26 -9.49 8.65
N ASN A 304 -30.56 -9.32 8.63
CA ASN A 304 -31.26 -8.20 7.98
C ASN A 304 -31.88 -7.27 9.01
N SER A 305 -32.09 -6.01 8.67
CA SER A 305 -32.74 -5.01 9.52
C SER A 305 -32.15 -4.91 10.92
N LEU A 306 -30.82 -4.71 11.00
CA LEU A 306 -30.09 -4.69 12.26
C LEU A 306 -30.45 -3.46 13.09
N ARG A 307 -30.69 -3.68 14.40
CA ARG A 307 -30.92 -2.62 15.39
C ARG A 307 -30.11 -2.94 16.66
N LEU A 308 -29.45 -1.92 17.20
CA LEU A 308 -28.80 -2.02 18.50
C LEU A 308 -29.73 -1.57 19.60
N LYS A 309 -29.77 -2.36 20.69
CA LYS A 309 -30.35 -1.95 21.97
C LYS A 309 -29.24 -1.91 23.01
N VAL A 310 -29.10 -0.77 23.66
CA VAL A 310 -28.06 -0.48 24.64
C VAL A 310 -28.67 -0.07 25.99
N PRO A 311 -27.91 -0.13 27.08
CA PRO A 311 -28.34 0.35 28.39
C PRO A 311 -28.65 1.85 28.39
N GLN A 312 -29.35 2.29 29.41
CA GLN A 312 -29.67 3.69 29.63
C GLN A 312 -28.33 4.49 29.86
N GLY A 313 -28.18 5.66 29.23
CA GLY A 313 -26.97 6.48 29.30
C GLY A 313 -25.89 6.14 28.28
N VAL A 314 -26.07 5.09 27.48
CA VAL A 314 -25.18 4.73 26.36
C VAL A 314 -25.85 5.11 25.04
N THR A 315 -25.12 5.82 24.20
CA THR A 315 -25.52 6.02 22.80
C THR A 315 -24.78 5.02 21.91
N ALA A 316 -25.47 4.51 20.89
CA ALA A 316 -24.88 3.53 19.99
C ALA A 316 -25.15 3.84 18.52
N GLN A 317 -24.15 3.55 17.68
CA GLN A 317 -24.21 3.61 16.22
C GLN A 317 -23.74 2.29 15.63
N ILE A 318 -24.29 1.92 14.49
CA ILE A 318 -23.88 0.73 13.73
C ILE A 318 -23.64 1.11 12.27
N SER A 319 -22.58 0.57 11.67
CA SER A 319 -22.21 0.86 10.28
C SER A 319 -23.22 0.38 9.25
N GLN A 320 -23.88 -0.75 9.54
CA GLN A 320 -24.81 -1.40 8.61
C GLN A 320 -26.14 -1.67 9.31
N THR A 321 -27.16 -0.94 8.93
CA THR A 321 -28.51 -1.12 9.48
C THR A 321 -29.41 -2.03 8.62
N LYS A 322 -29.08 -2.18 7.31
CA LYS A 322 -29.92 -2.94 6.39
C LYS A 322 -29.64 -4.44 6.41
N CYS A 323 -28.36 -4.81 6.29
CA CYS A 323 -27.95 -6.21 6.23
C CYS A 323 -26.48 -6.35 6.65
N LEU A 324 -26.14 -7.42 7.36
CA LEU A 324 -24.79 -7.90 7.60
C LEU A 324 -24.71 -9.35 7.13
N ARG A 325 -24.17 -9.58 5.95
CA ARG A 325 -24.10 -10.89 5.31
C ARG A 325 -23.01 -11.76 5.95
N ARG A 326 -23.01 -13.05 5.62
CA ARG A 326 -21.93 -13.94 6.00
C ARG A 326 -20.62 -13.45 5.38
N GLY A 327 -19.57 -13.37 6.21
CA GLY A 327 -18.28 -12.87 5.82
C GLY A 327 -18.15 -11.35 5.82
N GLU A 328 -19.24 -10.59 5.89
CA GLU A 328 -19.19 -9.14 5.98
C GLU A 328 -18.72 -8.66 7.34
N SER A 329 -17.94 -7.60 7.33
CA SER A 329 -17.50 -6.88 8.53
C SER A 329 -18.32 -5.62 8.73
N GLY A 330 -18.44 -5.21 9.98
CA GLY A 330 -19.11 -3.97 10.36
C GLY A 330 -18.46 -3.39 11.61
N TRP A 331 -18.88 -2.20 11.99
CA TRP A 331 -18.49 -1.63 13.27
C TRP A 331 -19.73 -1.19 14.07
N MET A 332 -19.60 -1.23 15.38
CA MET A 332 -20.54 -0.68 16.36
C MET A 332 -19.76 0.28 17.25
N ARG A 333 -20.29 1.49 17.40
CA ARG A 333 -19.70 2.51 18.26
C ARG A 333 -20.62 2.80 19.42
N PHE A 334 -20.07 2.84 20.62
CA PHE A 334 -20.76 3.11 21.85
C PHE A 334 -20.10 4.28 22.56
N SER A 335 -20.89 5.21 23.09
CA SER A 335 -20.37 6.33 23.86
C SER A 335 -21.24 6.64 25.07
N THR A 336 -20.60 7.08 26.16
CA THR A 336 -21.23 7.56 27.37
C THR A 336 -20.82 9.01 27.60
N ALA A 337 -21.66 9.77 28.30
CA ALA A 337 -21.36 11.18 28.57
C ALA A 337 -20.23 11.35 29.60
N ASN A 338 -20.23 10.60 30.70
CA ASN A 338 -19.29 10.80 31.82
C ASN A 338 -18.94 9.53 32.60
N THR A 339 -19.40 8.35 32.21
CA THR A 339 -19.15 7.09 32.93
C THR A 339 -18.19 6.20 32.15
N PRO A 340 -17.10 5.69 32.77
CA PRO A 340 -16.24 4.71 32.13
C PRO A 340 -17.00 3.45 31.73
N ILE A 341 -16.62 2.85 30.62
CA ILE A 341 -17.19 1.60 30.10
C ILE A 341 -16.23 0.45 30.45
N ASP A 342 -16.36 -0.12 31.62
CA ASP A 342 -15.56 -1.29 32.04
C ASP A 342 -16.12 -2.58 31.42
N SER A 343 -17.43 -2.71 31.34
CA SER A 343 -18.13 -3.76 30.59
C SER A 343 -19.41 -3.21 29.97
N LEU A 344 -19.75 -3.67 28.78
CA LEU A 344 -20.91 -3.21 28.03
C LEU A 344 -21.76 -4.41 27.59
N GLU A 345 -23.00 -4.47 28.09
CA GLU A 345 -23.98 -5.40 27.54
C GLU A 345 -24.86 -4.71 26.51
N PHE A 346 -25.06 -5.34 25.37
CA PHE A 346 -25.93 -4.82 24.31
C PHE A 346 -26.60 -5.95 23.56
N ILE A 347 -27.68 -5.62 22.83
CA ILE A 347 -28.45 -6.58 22.06
C ILE A 347 -28.44 -6.15 20.60
N ILE A 348 -28.14 -7.09 19.71
CA ILE A 348 -28.37 -6.96 18.29
C ILE A 348 -29.73 -7.63 17.99
N ALA A 349 -30.72 -6.84 17.58
CA ALA A 349 -31.95 -7.34 17.02
C ALA A 349 -31.87 -7.37 15.51
N TYR A 350 -32.25 -8.47 14.87
CA TYR A 350 -32.16 -8.65 13.41
C TYR A 350 -33.30 -9.52 12.90
N GLN A 351 -33.48 -9.58 11.59
CA GLN A 351 -34.39 -10.53 10.91
C GLN A 351 -33.55 -11.52 10.09
N ASP A 352 -33.97 -12.79 10.10
CA ASP A 352 -33.40 -13.80 9.20
C ASP A 352 -33.91 -13.63 7.75
N PHE A 353 -33.55 -14.54 6.85
CA PHE A 353 -33.98 -14.53 5.45
C PHE A 353 -35.52 -14.79 5.31
N ARG A 354 -36.16 -15.36 6.33
CA ARG A 354 -37.60 -15.57 6.41
C ARG A 354 -38.36 -14.40 7.05
N LYS A 355 -37.63 -13.30 7.37
CA LYS A 355 -38.14 -12.12 8.11
C LYS A 355 -38.56 -12.42 9.56
N THR A 356 -38.13 -13.55 10.13
CA THR A 356 -38.37 -13.88 11.54
C THR A 356 -37.44 -12.99 12.40
N PRO A 357 -37.96 -12.32 13.43
CA PRO A 357 -37.18 -11.48 14.32
C PRO A 357 -36.38 -12.33 15.32
N HIS A 358 -35.11 -11.99 15.48
CA HIS A 358 -34.19 -12.63 16.43
C HIS A 358 -33.42 -11.58 17.22
N LYS A 359 -32.87 -12.00 18.37
CA LYS A 359 -32.03 -11.17 19.23
C LYS A 359 -30.80 -11.97 19.70
N ILE A 360 -29.64 -11.33 19.69
CA ILE A 360 -28.44 -11.86 20.29
C ILE A 360 -27.95 -10.85 21.33
N ARG A 361 -27.73 -11.32 22.57
CA ARG A 361 -27.19 -10.51 23.65
C ARG A 361 -25.70 -10.75 23.74
N PHE A 362 -24.94 -9.68 23.79
CA PHE A 362 -23.50 -9.68 23.90
C PHE A 362 -23.05 -8.95 25.16
N ARG A 363 -21.90 -9.39 25.69
CA ARG A 363 -21.09 -8.65 26.67
C ARG A 363 -19.75 -8.37 26.06
N CYS A 364 -19.33 -7.11 26.04
CA CYS A 364 -18.01 -6.67 25.64
C CYS A 364 -17.25 -6.21 26.87
N ILE A 365 -16.00 -6.67 27.01
CA ILE A 365 -15.04 -6.21 28.02
C ILE A 365 -13.89 -5.51 27.25
N PRO A 366 -13.90 -4.18 27.17
CA PRO A 366 -12.99 -3.44 26.30
C PRO A 366 -11.50 -3.67 26.63
N HIS A 367 -11.15 -3.72 27.90
CA HIS A 367 -9.77 -3.88 28.35
C HIS A 367 -9.15 -5.24 27.96
N SER A 368 -9.95 -6.29 27.86
CA SER A 368 -9.51 -7.61 27.39
C SER A 368 -9.77 -7.87 25.92
N SER A 369 -10.41 -6.91 25.21
CA SER A 369 -10.85 -7.06 23.83
C SER A 369 -11.65 -8.34 23.59
N THR A 370 -12.51 -8.72 24.55
CA THR A 370 -13.37 -9.91 24.45
C THR A 370 -14.82 -9.54 24.17
N LEU A 371 -15.47 -10.36 23.33
CA LEU A 371 -16.91 -10.28 23.03
C LEU A 371 -17.53 -11.65 23.33
N GLU A 372 -18.39 -11.70 24.31
CA GLU A 372 -19.09 -12.92 24.74
C GLU A 372 -20.54 -12.90 24.28
N VAL A 373 -21.03 -14.02 23.74
CA VAL A 373 -22.45 -14.22 23.45
C VAL A 373 -23.12 -14.74 24.72
N LEU A 374 -24.04 -13.96 25.29
CA LEU A 374 -24.75 -14.32 26.51
C LEU A 374 -26.02 -15.14 26.26
N SER A 375 -26.73 -14.81 25.18
CA SER A 375 -27.95 -15.53 24.79
C SER A 375 -28.38 -15.21 23.36
N THR A 376 -29.06 -16.16 22.71
CA THR A 376 -29.71 -16.02 21.42
C THR A 376 -31.19 -16.36 21.57
N THR A 377 -32.11 -15.51 21.07
CA THR A 377 -33.57 -15.73 21.11
C THR A 377 -34.20 -15.32 19.78
#